data_c3f4c9b75472c0484bf55d96b9e15d03
#
_entry.id   c3f4c9b75472c0484bf55d96b9e15d03
#
_cell.length_a   1.000
_cell.length_b   1.000
_cell.length_c   1.000
_cell.angle_alpha   90.00
_cell.angle_beta   90.00
_cell.angle_gamma   90.00
#
_symmetry.space_group_name_H-M   'P 1'
#
loop_
_entity.id
_entity.type
_entity.pdbx_description
1 polymer ?
#
loop_
_entity_poly.entity_id
_entity_poly.type
_entity_poly.pdbx_seq_one_letter_code
_entity_poly.pdbx_strand_id
1 'polypeptide(L)'
;KAVREKHPEITVVGTVGPFYEGTDYAEGWRLATEMGVPMVDEHYYVDPGWMIHNQDYYDRYDRTKSKVYLGEYAAHLPGRPNNIETALAEALYLTSVERNADVVEMTSYAPLLAKEGHTQWNPDLIYFNNTEVKPTVGYYTQQMYGQNAGTQYITSHITLSNGQEAVRKRVGVSVVKDEATGDHIVKLVNLLPVEVSSTVKLKGIDLQNPSAVKTLLTGDPKDKQARSVTSAFVDIGGTEFPYTLPAYSFTVIRIHENKGK
;
A
#
# COMPACT_ATOMS: atom_id res chain seq x y z
N LYS A 1 5.25 13.29 28.35
CA LYS A 1 5.77 12.74 29.62
C LYS A 1 4.60 12.36 30.54
N ALA A 2 3.75 13.33 30.95
CA ALA A 2 2.64 13.09 31.89
C ALA A 2 1.65 11.99 31.47
N VAL A 3 1.33 11.87 30.17
CA VAL A 3 0.46 10.79 29.67
C VAL A 3 1.15 9.43 29.86
N ARG A 4 2.40 9.29 29.47
CA ARG A 4 3.14 8.02 29.59
C ARG A 4 3.40 7.58 31.04
N GLU A 5 3.46 8.53 31.97
CA GLU A 5 3.58 8.25 33.40
C GLU A 5 2.29 7.70 34.02
N LYS A 6 1.12 8.19 33.53
CA LYS A 6 -0.20 7.77 34.05
C LYS A 6 -0.83 6.62 33.26
N HIS A 7 -0.47 6.50 31.99
CA HIS A 7 -1.03 5.57 31.03
C HIS A 7 0.10 4.92 30.21
N PRO A 8 0.92 4.06 30.83
CA PRO A 8 2.04 3.41 30.14
C PRO A 8 1.60 2.44 29.02
N GLU A 9 0.34 2.00 29.04
CA GLU A 9 -0.28 1.15 28.04
C GLU A 9 -0.61 1.90 26.72
N ILE A 10 -0.59 3.25 26.73
CA ILE A 10 -0.93 4.06 25.56
C ILE A 10 0.34 4.40 24.78
N THR A 11 0.37 4.09 23.49
CA THR A 11 1.39 4.59 22.57
C THR A 11 1.12 6.05 22.24
N VAL A 12 2.06 6.92 22.62
CA VAL A 12 1.98 8.36 22.28
C VAL A 12 2.60 8.56 20.91
N VAL A 13 1.83 9.14 19.99
CA VAL A 13 2.27 9.50 18.65
C VAL A 13 2.59 10.99 18.62
N GLY A 14 3.78 11.36 18.15
CA GLY A 14 4.20 12.75 17.97
C GLY A 14 4.09 13.15 16.50
N THR A 15 3.66 14.38 16.20
CA THR A 15 3.67 14.85 14.80
C THR A 15 5.06 15.33 14.39
N VAL A 16 5.40 15.12 13.10
CA VAL A 16 6.63 15.61 12.49
C VAL A 16 6.36 16.58 11.32
N GLY A 17 5.18 17.18 11.31
CA GLY A 17 4.82 18.20 10.34
C GLY A 17 3.97 17.66 9.18
N PRO A 18 3.55 18.58 8.28
CA PRO A 18 2.55 18.30 7.25
C PRO A 18 3.15 17.80 5.92
N PHE A 19 4.48 17.56 5.86
CA PHE A 19 5.16 17.22 4.63
C PHE A 19 6.37 16.31 4.88
N TYR A 20 6.89 15.64 3.85
CA TYR A 20 7.98 14.64 3.94
C TYR A 20 9.39 15.26 4.09
N GLU A 21 9.49 16.58 4.07
CA GLU A 21 10.74 17.32 4.20
C GLU A 21 10.49 18.74 4.74
N GLY A 22 11.57 19.49 4.99
CA GLY A 22 11.49 20.85 5.44
C GLY A 22 11.75 21.01 6.94
N THR A 23 11.61 22.26 7.43
CA THR A 23 11.97 22.62 8.81
C THR A 23 11.10 21.89 9.83
N ASP A 24 9.79 21.84 9.61
CA ASP A 24 8.86 21.19 10.56
C ASP A 24 9.14 19.70 10.67
N TYR A 25 9.39 19.03 9.52
CA TYR A 25 9.77 17.63 9.48
C TYR A 25 11.08 17.36 10.23
N ALA A 26 12.13 18.14 9.94
CA ALA A 26 13.44 17.97 10.56
C ALA A 26 13.39 18.21 12.06
N GLU A 27 12.72 19.27 12.50
CA GLU A 27 12.58 19.63 13.91
C GLU A 27 11.68 18.64 14.66
N GLY A 28 10.58 18.19 14.04
CA GLY A 28 9.70 17.17 14.61
C GLY A 28 10.45 15.86 14.88
N TRP A 29 11.24 15.38 13.91
CA TRP A 29 12.07 14.18 14.08
C TRP A 29 13.18 14.37 15.13
N ARG A 30 13.81 15.54 15.18
CA ARG A 30 14.79 15.88 16.21
C ARG A 30 14.18 15.80 17.61
N LEU A 31 13.05 16.46 17.81
CA LEU A 31 12.33 16.45 19.09
C LEU A 31 11.83 15.05 19.48
N ALA A 32 11.25 14.33 18.54
CA ALA A 32 10.79 12.96 18.79
C ALA A 32 11.94 12.05 19.26
N THR A 33 13.10 12.18 18.62
CA THR A 33 14.31 11.43 19.00
C THR A 33 14.81 11.81 20.39
N GLU A 34 14.92 13.12 20.68
CA GLU A 34 15.39 13.62 21.99
C GLU A 34 14.44 13.23 23.13
N MET A 35 13.15 13.22 22.88
CA MET A 35 12.12 12.88 23.86
C MET A 35 11.86 11.38 23.98
N GLY A 36 12.45 10.55 23.12
CA GLY A 36 12.20 9.12 23.06
C GLY A 36 10.73 8.81 22.77
N VAL A 37 10.12 9.53 21.80
CA VAL A 37 8.74 9.27 21.37
C VAL A 37 8.70 7.94 20.63
N PRO A 38 7.81 6.99 20.97
CA PRO A 38 7.83 5.67 20.35
C PRO A 38 7.41 5.66 18.89
N MET A 39 6.51 6.57 18.48
CA MET A 39 5.97 6.66 17.14
C MET A 39 5.76 8.10 16.71
N VAL A 40 6.01 8.41 15.45
CA VAL A 40 5.75 9.72 14.84
C VAL A 40 4.69 9.59 13.76
N ASP A 41 3.92 10.66 13.60
CA ASP A 41 2.88 10.81 12.58
C ASP A 41 3.44 11.63 11.42
N GLU A 42 3.58 11.00 10.26
CA GLU A 42 4.02 11.62 9.01
C GLU A 42 2.83 11.88 8.09
N HIS A 43 2.83 13.04 7.46
CA HIS A 43 1.82 13.44 6.48
C HIS A 43 2.47 13.92 5.20
N TYR A 44 2.02 13.45 4.05
CA TYR A 44 2.42 14.03 2.76
C TYR A 44 1.42 13.71 1.64
N TYR A 45 1.15 14.73 0.86
CA TYR A 45 0.37 14.67 -0.37
C TYR A 45 1.32 15.00 -1.53
N VAL A 46 1.55 14.03 -2.39
CA VAL A 46 2.58 14.10 -3.43
C VAL A 46 2.02 13.68 -4.78
N ASP A 47 2.71 13.99 -5.87
CA ASP A 47 2.30 13.52 -7.19
C ASP A 47 2.65 12.03 -7.40
N PRO A 48 1.99 11.34 -8.36
CA PRO A 48 2.29 9.95 -8.70
C PRO A 48 3.76 9.72 -9.06
N GLY A 49 4.42 10.70 -9.69
CA GLY A 49 5.83 10.62 -10.05
C GLY A 49 6.72 10.53 -8.81
N TRP A 50 6.41 11.31 -7.76
CA TRP A 50 7.12 11.21 -6.49
C TRP A 50 7.02 9.79 -5.90
N MET A 51 5.83 9.21 -5.84
CA MET A 51 5.62 7.85 -5.32
C MET A 51 6.38 6.79 -6.14
N ILE A 52 6.38 6.92 -7.46
CA ILE A 52 7.11 6.03 -8.37
C ILE A 52 8.63 6.11 -8.14
N HIS A 53 9.17 7.31 -7.89
CA HIS A 53 10.61 7.53 -7.80
C HIS A 53 11.17 7.40 -6.38
N ASN A 54 10.34 7.42 -5.33
CA ASN A 54 10.75 7.37 -3.92
C ASN A 54 10.30 6.08 -3.21
N GLN A 55 10.26 4.95 -3.90
CA GLN A 55 9.93 3.66 -3.29
C GLN A 55 10.97 3.20 -2.24
N ASP A 56 12.15 3.82 -2.21
CA ASP A 56 13.20 3.62 -1.23
C ASP A 56 13.17 4.62 -0.05
N TYR A 57 12.10 5.43 0.05
CA TYR A 57 12.01 6.51 1.05
C TYR A 57 12.23 5.99 2.47
N TYR A 58 11.52 4.93 2.86
CA TYR A 58 11.66 4.33 4.19
C TYR A 58 12.83 3.35 4.33
N ASP A 59 13.47 2.92 3.24
CA ASP A 59 14.67 2.06 3.29
C ASP A 59 15.83 2.74 4.04
N ARG A 60 15.85 4.07 4.05
CA ARG A 60 16.90 4.91 4.67
C ARG A 60 16.67 5.21 6.15
N TYR A 61 15.53 4.83 6.70
CA TYR A 61 15.18 5.17 8.10
C TYR A 61 16.00 4.34 9.08
N ASP A 62 16.41 5.00 10.18
CA ASP A 62 17.09 4.36 11.29
C ASP A 62 16.09 3.51 12.09
N ARG A 63 16.25 2.19 12.05
CA ARG A 63 15.37 1.22 12.70
C ARG A 63 15.38 1.29 14.23
N THR A 64 16.33 2.00 14.81
CA THR A 64 16.45 2.18 16.27
C THR A 64 15.69 3.39 16.80
N LYS A 65 15.18 4.23 15.91
CA LYS A 65 14.39 5.44 16.25
C LYS A 65 12.89 5.15 16.33
N SER A 66 12.11 6.22 16.46
CA SER A 66 10.65 6.16 16.47
C SER A 66 10.11 5.38 15.27
N LYS A 67 9.06 4.61 15.46
CA LYS A 67 8.29 4.03 14.37
C LYS A 67 7.48 5.11 13.68
N VAL A 68 6.97 4.80 12.50
CA VAL A 68 6.16 5.73 11.69
C VAL A 68 4.72 5.25 11.66
N TYR A 69 3.82 6.16 11.93
CA TYR A 69 2.44 6.13 11.48
C TYR A 69 2.35 7.09 10.29
N LEU A 70 2.15 6.57 9.08
CA LEU A 70 1.85 7.38 7.91
C LEU A 70 0.37 7.78 7.99
N GLY A 71 0.09 8.83 8.77
CA GLY A 71 -1.25 9.19 9.21
C GLY A 71 -2.09 9.87 8.15
N GLU A 72 -1.43 10.55 7.19
CA GLU A 72 -2.11 11.11 6.02
C GLU A 72 -1.23 11.00 4.78
N TYR A 73 -1.79 10.43 3.71
CA TYR A 73 -1.12 10.43 2.41
C TYR A 73 -2.15 10.29 1.29
N ALA A 74 -1.81 10.83 0.13
CA ALA A 74 -2.51 10.58 -1.14
C ALA A 74 -1.64 10.98 -2.33
N ALA A 75 -1.91 10.37 -3.49
CA ALA A 75 -1.37 10.80 -4.76
C ALA A 75 -2.24 11.92 -5.36
N HIS A 76 -1.65 13.07 -5.63
CA HIS A 76 -2.35 14.22 -6.19
C HIS A 76 -1.84 14.59 -7.58
N LEU A 77 -2.70 14.54 -8.58
CA LEU A 77 -2.51 15.14 -9.90
C LEU A 77 -3.06 16.59 -9.93
N PRO A 78 -2.66 17.40 -10.91
CA PRO A 78 -3.33 18.68 -11.18
C PRO A 78 -4.84 18.48 -11.35
N GLY A 79 -5.65 19.33 -10.71
CA GLY A 79 -7.10 19.18 -10.64
C GLY A 79 -7.59 18.08 -9.69
N ARG A 80 -6.68 17.40 -9.02
CA ARG A 80 -6.92 16.40 -7.96
C ARG A 80 -7.98 15.33 -8.29
N PRO A 81 -7.93 14.68 -9.47
CA PRO A 81 -8.81 13.54 -9.75
C PRO A 81 -8.43 12.36 -8.84
N ASN A 82 -9.42 11.58 -8.41
CA ASN A 82 -9.20 10.23 -7.91
C ASN A 82 -9.51 9.26 -9.07
N ASN A 83 -8.49 8.65 -9.65
CA ASN A 83 -8.57 7.82 -10.84
C ASN A 83 -7.59 6.62 -10.75
N ILE A 84 -7.55 5.79 -11.78
CA ILE A 84 -6.63 4.63 -11.84
C ILE A 84 -5.17 5.06 -11.69
N GLU A 85 -4.73 6.17 -12.29
CA GLU A 85 -3.34 6.62 -12.21
C GLU A 85 -2.91 6.91 -10.75
N THR A 86 -3.72 7.68 -10.01
CA THR A 86 -3.44 7.98 -8.59
C THR A 86 -3.55 6.73 -7.73
N ALA A 87 -4.59 5.92 -7.92
CA ALA A 87 -4.82 4.69 -7.17
C ALA A 87 -3.70 3.66 -7.33
N LEU A 88 -3.15 3.52 -8.55
CA LEU A 88 -2.04 2.60 -8.82
C LEU A 88 -0.69 3.14 -8.33
N ALA A 89 -0.47 4.46 -8.36
CA ALA A 89 0.72 5.05 -7.76
C ALA A 89 0.76 4.81 -6.24
N GLU A 90 -0.37 4.97 -5.57
CA GLU A 90 -0.54 4.61 -4.16
C GLU A 90 -0.33 3.09 -3.94
N ALA A 91 -0.93 2.24 -4.79
CA ALA A 91 -0.73 0.79 -4.71
C ALA A 91 0.75 0.41 -4.83
N LEU A 92 1.48 1.01 -5.77
CA LEU A 92 2.90 0.79 -5.97
C LEU A 92 3.71 1.22 -4.74
N TYR A 93 3.43 2.41 -4.22
CA TYR A 93 4.13 2.94 -3.06
C TYR A 93 3.90 2.09 -1.81
N LEU A 94 2.67 1.61 -1.60
CA LEU A 94 2.33 0.72 -0.48
C LEU A 94 3.06 -0.64 -0.53
N THR A 95 3.53 -1.12 -1.69
CA THR A 95 4.42 -2.30 -1.72
C THR A 95 5.73 -2.04 -1.00
N SER A 96 6.26 -0.83 -1.10
CA SER A 96 7.48 -0.42 -0.40
C SER A 96 7.23 -0.12 1.09
N VAL A 97 6.06 0.36 1.44
CA VAL A 97 5.64 0.53 2.84
C VAL A 97 5.57 -0.82 3.54
N GLU A 98 4.93 -1.84 2.93
CA GLU A 98 4.92 -3.20 3.47
C GLU A 98 6.33 -3.80 3.61
N ARG A 99 7.24 -3.51 2.65
CA ARG A 99 8.65 -3.92 2.77
C ARG A 99 9.34 -3.31 3.99
N ASN A 100 8.90 -2.15 4.42
CA ASN A 100 9.40 -1.41 5.56
C ASN A 100 8.47 -1.48 6.79
N ALA A 101 7.74 -2.59 6.96
CA ALA A 101 6.84 -2.78 8.09
C ALA A 101 7.55 -2.79 9.47
N ASP A 102 8.87 -2.94 9.47
CA ASP A 102 9.71 -2.76 10.65
C ASP A 102 9.93 -1.29 11.06
N VAL A 103 9.56 -0.35 10.18
CA VAL A 103 9.59 1.11 10.42
C VAL A 103 8.18 1.68 10.40
N VAL A 104 7.38 1.40 9.37
CA VAL A 104 6.04 1.92 9.19
C VAL A 104 5.02 0.92 9.74
N GLU A 105 4.51 1.18 10.93
CA GLU A 105 3.58 0.25 11.61
C GLU A 105 2.13 0.43 11.18
N MET A 106 1.76 1.64 10.74
CA MET A 106 0.39 1.95 10.33
C MET A 106 0.37 2.94 9.19
N THR A 107 -0.67 2.85 8.37
CA THR A 107 -0.99 3.85 7.34
C THR A 107 -2.47 4.18 7.35
N SER A 108 -2.81 5.43 7.05
CA SER A 108 -4.18 5.84 6.80
C SER A 108 -4.25 6.86 5.67
N TYR A 109 -5.08 6.56 4.68
CA TYR A 109 -5.39 7.51 3.62
C TYR A 109 -6.20 8.69 4.18
N ALA A 110 -5.91 9.89 3.72
CA ALA A 110 -6.67 11.08 4.09
C ALA A 110 -6.88 12.03 2.89
N PRO A 111 -8.01 12.79 2.93
CA PRO A 111 -9.16 12.63 3.82
C PRO A 111 -10.01 11.41 3.48
N LEU A 112 -10.68 10.85 4.49
CA LEU A 112 -11.41 9.59 4.36
C LEU A 112 -12.85 9.77 3.84
N LEU A 113 -13.64 10.62 4.47
CA LEU A 113 -15.08 10.74 4.24
C LEU A 113 -15.50 12.17 3.91
N ALA A 114 -16.33 12.31 2.87
CA ALA A 114 -16.91 13.59 2.50
C ALA A 114 -18.40 13.52 2.19
N LYS A 115 -19.19 14.37 2.81
CA LYS A 115 -20.57 14.59 2.37
C LYS A 115 -20.59 15.45 1.12
N GLU A 116 -21.22 14.97 0.05
CA GLU A 116 -21.34 15.71 -1.22
C GLU A 116 -21.91 17.12 -1.01
N GLY A 117 -21.26 18.12 -1.60
CA GLY A 117 -21.62 19.52 -1.44
C GLY A 117 -21.28 20.17 -0.09
N HIS A 118 -20.67 19.43 0.83
CA HIS A 118 -20.32 19.89 2.20
C HIS A 118 -18.91 19.51 2.61
N THR A 119 -17.96 19.50 1.67
CA THR A 119 -16.55 19.27 1.95
C THR A 119 -15.73 20.50 1.57
N GLN A 120 -14.65 20.75 2.32
CA GLN A 120 -13.67 21.80 2.03
C GLN A 120 -12.43 21.25 1.33
N TRP A 121 -12.35 19.91 1.16
CA TRP A 121 -11.20 19.22 0.59
C TRP A 121 -11.60 18.39 -0.62
N ASN A 122 -10.62 18.15 -1.50
CA ASN A 122 -10.74 17.30 -2.66
C ASN A 122 -9.35 16.77 -3.07
N PRO A 123 -9.17 15.46 -3.36
CA PRO A 123 -10.17 14.41 -3.28
C PRO A 123 -10.34 13.87 -1.86
N ASP A 124 -11.50 13.27 -1.60
CA ASP A 124 -11.74 12.41 -0.44
C ASP A 124 -11.85 10.95 -0.92
N LEU A 125 -11.66 9.99 -0.06
CA LEU A 125 -11.64 8.57 -0.45
C LEU A 125 -13.05 8.02 -0.71
N ILE A 126 -14.02 8.42 0.14
CA ILE A 126 -15.41 7.97 0.08
C ILE A 126 -16.33 9.17 0.17
N TYR A 127 -17.08 9.40 -0.89
CA TYR A 127 -18.16 10.39 -0.87
C TYR A 127 -19.47 9.74 -0.45
N PHE A 128 -20.35 10.50 0.16
CA PHE A 128 -21.69 10.04 0.51
C PHE A 128 -22.69 11.19 0.48
N ASN A 129 -23.94 10.84 0.36
CA ASN A 129 -25.10 11.72 0.57
C ASN A 129 -26.12 11.02 1.47
N ASN A 130 -27.35 11.51 1.52
CA ASN A 130 -28.35 10.94 2.44
C ASN A 130 -28.86 9.53 2.05
N THR A 131 -28.57 9.08 0.83
CA THR A 131 -29.11 7.83 0.26
C THR A 131 -28.05 6.89 -0.30
N GLU A 132 -26.85 7.38 -0.59
CA GLU A 132 -25.81 6.63 -1.29
C GLU A 132 -24.43 6.82 -0.67
N VAL A 133 -23.61 5.78 -0.76
CA VAL A 133 -22.16 5.81 -0.50
C VAL A 133 -21.44 5.56 -1.82
N LYS A 134 -20.48 6.44 -2.14
CA LYS A 134 -19.75 6.48 -3.40
C LYS A 134 -18.25 6.33 -3.19
N PRO A 135 -17.73 5.10 -3.07
CA PRO A 135 -16.29 4.86 -3.00
C PRO A 135 -15.61 5.34 -4.28
N THR A 136 -14.45 5.95 -4.15
CA THR A 136 -13.60 6.31 -5.30
C THR A 136 -12.74 5.14 -5.75
N VAL A 137 -11.99 5.31 -6.85
CA VAL A 137 -11.04 4.27 -7.31
C VAL A 137 -9.96 4.02 -6.26
N GLY A 138 -9.43 5.06 -5.62
CA GLY A 138 -8.46 4.95 -4.53
C GLY A 138 -8.96 4.13 -3.34
N TYR A 139 -10.27 4.18 -3.06
CA TYR A 139 -10.87 3.32 -2.01
C TYR A 139 -10.59 1.84 -2.26
N TYR A 140 -10.69 1.37 -3.49
CA TYR A 140 -10.45 -0.05 -3.80
C TYR A 140 -8.98 -0.44 -3.59
N THR A 141 -8.04 0.46 -3.86
CA THR A 141 -6.62 0.24 -3.49
C THR A 141 -6.47 0.07 -1.98
N GLN A 142 -7.03 0.99 -1.19
CA GLN A 142 -6.95 0.93 0.28
C GLN A 142 -7.65 -0.31 0.82
N GLN A 143 -8.82 -0.67 0.29
CA GLN A 143 -9.56 -1.87 0.67
C GLN A 143 -8.75 -3.15 0.37
N MET A 144 -8.14 -3.24 -0.81
CA MET A 144 -7.33 -4.40 -1.18
C MET A 144 -6.12 -4.57 -0.26
N TYR A 145 -5.46 -3.49 0.16
CA TYR A 145 -4.40 -3.56 1.16
C TYR A 145 -4.93 -3.88 2.54
N GLY A 146 -5.96 -3.17 3.04
CA GLY A 146 -6.50 -3.36 4.38
C GLY A 146 -7.06 -4.76 4.63
N GLN A 147 -7.71 -5.36 3.63
CA GLN A 147 -8.22 -6.73 3.72
C GLN A 147 -7.12 -7.81 3.56
N ASN A 148 -5.94 -7.42 3.12
CA ASN A 148 -4.83 -8.31 2.82
C ASN A 148 -3.50 -7.83 3.43
N ALA A 149 -3.56 -7.21 4.61
CA ALA A 149 -2.37 -6.69 5.28
C ALA A 149 -1.38 -7.78 5.70
N GLY A 150 -1.91 -8.95 6.13
CA GLY A 150 -1.08 -10.02 6.69
C GLY A 150 -0.48 -9.62 8.05
N THR A 151 0.40 -10.48 8.58
CA THR A 151 1.08 -10.27 9.86
C THR A 151 2.60 -10.31 9.73
N GLN A 152 3.10 -10.86 8.64
CA GLN A 152 4.54 -11.00 8.38
C GLN A 152 4.87 -10.65 6.92
N TYR A 153 5.80 -9.72 6.71
CA TYR A 153 6.36 -9.47 5.38
C TYR A 153 7.33 -10.58 4.98
N ILE A 154 7.21 -11.04 3.74
CA ILE A 154 8.12 -12.01 3.12
C ILE A 154 8.97 -11.29 2.07
N THR A 155 10.29 -11.36 2.22
CA THR A 155 11.22 -10.72 1.29
C THR A 155 10.90 -11.10 -0.15
N SER A 156 10.65 -10.10 -0.97
CA SER A 156 10.24 -10.27 -2.36
C SER A 156 11.09 -9.45 -3.32
N HIS A 157 11.31 -9.96 -4.52
CA HIS A 157 12.11 -9.33 -5.56
C HIS A 157 11.44 -9.46 -6.92
N ILE A 158 11.59 -8.42 -7.74
CA ILE A 158 11.23 -8.44 -9.16
C ILE A 158 12.50 -8.45 -10.01
N THR A 159 12.52 -9.33 -11.02
CA THR A 159 13.49 -9.28 -12.09
C THR A 159 12.75 -9.04 -13.40
N LEU A 160 13.06 -7.95 -14.09
CA LEU A 160 12.48 -7.62 -15.39
C LEU A 160 13.54 -7.79 -16.48
N SER A 161 13.14 -8.29 -17.65
CA SER A 161 13.98 -8.37 -18.84
C SER A 161 14.40 -6.98 -19.35
N ASN A 162 13.53 -5.98 -19.21
CA ASN A 162 13.86 -4.60 -19.49
C ASN A 162 14.48 -3.94 -18.25
N GLY A 163 15.78 -3.66 -18.32
CA GLY A 163 16.55 -3.06 -17.22
C GLY A 163 16.43 -1.55 -17.09
N GLN A 164 15.69 -0.86 -17.95
CA GLN A 164 15.53 0.59 -17.87
C GLN A 164 14.85 0.98 -16.56
N GLU A 165 15.40 1.98 -15.86
CA GLU A 165 14.90 2.45 -14.58
C GLU A 165 13.42 2.89 -14.65
N ALA A 166 13.06 3.60 -15.71
CA ALA A 166 11.68 4.03 -15.94
C ALA A 166 10.67 2.87 -16.03
N VAL A 167 11.10 1.70 -16.49
CA VAL A 167 10.29 0.48 -16.53
C VAL A 167 10.28 -0.18 -15.16
N ARG A 168 11.45 -0.40 -14.57
CA ARG A 168 11.60 -1.09 -13.28
C ARG A 168 10.83 -0.42 -12.15
N LYS A 169 10.84 0.92 -12.11
CA LYS A 169 10.13 1.70 -11.08
C LYS A 169 8.60 1.69 -11.22
N ARG A 170 8.06 1.13 -12.30
CA ARG A 170 6.61 1.05 -12.54
C ARG A 170 6.01 -0.33 -12.32
N VAL A 171 6.81 -1.28 -11.87
CA VAL A 171 6.31 -2.62 -11.51
C VAL A 171 6.72 -2.91 -10.08
N GLY A 172 5.74 -3.22 -9.23
CA GLY A 172 5.94 -3.46 -7.81
C GLY A 172 5.46 -4.82 -7.36
N VAL A 173 6.08 -5.33 -6.28
CA VAL A 173 5.64 -6.55 -5.59
C VAL A 173 5.77 -6.38 -4.09
N SER A 174 4.82 -6.93 -3.36
CA SER A 174 5.00 -7.29 -1.96
C SER A 174 4.36 -8.65 -1.69
N VAL A 175 4.91 -9.37 -0.74
CA VAL A 175 4.37 -10.66 -0.30
C VAL A 175 4.28 -10.62 1.22
N VAL A 176 3.11 -10.98 1.74
CA VAL A 176 2.89 -11.10 3.17
C VAL A 176 2.27 -12.44 3.52
N LYS A 177 2.47 -12.89 4.74
CA LYS A 177 1.79 -14.04 5.32
C LYS A 177 0.79 -13.57 6.34
N ASP A 178 -0.38 -14.15 6.33
CA ASP A 178 -1.38 -14.03 7.39
C ASP A 178 -1.23 -15.26 8.31
N GLU A 179 -0.60 -15.06 9.47
CA GLU A 179 -0.33 -16.17 10.40
C GLU A 179 -1.61 -16.75 11.02
N ALA A 180 -2.68 -15.96 11.10
CA ALA A 180 -3.95 -16.43 11.66
C ALA A 180 -4.63 -17.45 10.74
N THR A 181 -4.53 -17.27 9.44
CA THR A 181 -5.12 -18.18 8.42
C THR A 181 -4.09 -19.13 7.80
N GLY A 182 -2.80 -18.78 7.86
CA GLY A 182 -1.72 -19.47 7.16
C GLY A 182 -1.57 -19.04 5.69
N ASP A 183 -2.39 -18.09 5.23
CA ASP A 183 -2.40 -17.67 3.83
C ASP A 183 -1.14 -16.92 3.43
N HIS A 184 -0.72 -17.12 2.19
CA HIS A 184 0.28 -16.30 1.53
C HIS A 184 -0.41 -15.34 0.56
N ILE A 185 -0.07 -14.06 0.66
CA ILE A 185 -0.73 -13.00 -0.09
C ILE A 185 0.30 -12.29 -0.96
N VAL A 186 0.15 -12.43 -2.27
CA VAL A 186 1.02 -11.82 -3.29
C VAL A 186 0.32 -10.59 -3.85
N LYS A 187 0.97 -9.45 -3.77
CA LYS A 187 0.51 -8.18 -4.33
C LYS A 187 1.42 -7.79 -5.49
N LEU A 188 0.82 -7.51 -6.64
CA LEU A 188 1.53 -7.18 -7.88
C LEU A 188 0.94 -5.91 -8.47
N VAL A 189 1.80 -4.94 -8.77
CA VAL A 189 1.39 -3.65 -9.35
C VAL A 189 2.11 -3.43 -10.67
N ASN A 190 1.35 -3.04 -11.71
CA ASN A 190 1.87 -2.70 -13.02
C ASN A 190 1.32 -1.34 -13.47
N LEU A 191 2.19 -0.32 -13.51
CA LEU A 191 1.89 1.02 -14.01
C LEU A 191 2.30 1.21 -15.47
N LEU A 192 2.71 0.15 -16.16
CA LEU A 192 3.07 0.23 -17.57
C LEU A 192 1.81 0.19 -18.45
N PRO A 193 1.84 0.83 -19.64
CA PRO A 193 0.75 0.80 -20.60
C PRO A 193 0.66 -0.52 -21.38
N VAL A 194 1.35 -1.54 -20.92
CA VAL A 194 1.41 -2.87 -21.52
C VAL A 194 1.30 -3.93 -20.45
N GLU A 195 0.81 -5.09 -20.83
CA GLU A 195 0.84 -6.26 -19.94
C GLU A 195 2.27 -6.74 -19.70
N VAL A 196 2.47 -7.37 -18.56
CA VAL A 196 3.76 -7.96 -18.16
C VAL A 196 3.55 -9.45 -17.86
N SER A 197 4.02 -10.29 -18.74
CA SER A 197 4.06 -11.74 -18.50
C SER A 197 5.14 -12.06 -17.48
N SER A 198 4.80 -12.80 -16.45
CA SER A 198 5.68 -13.12 -15.33
C SER A 198 5.55 -14.57 -14.88
N THR A 199 6.52 -15.00 -14.10
CA THR A 199 6.44 -16.23 -13.30
C THR A 199 6.61 -15.84 -11.84
N VAL A 200 5.62 -16.13 -11.02
CA VAL A 200 5.70 -15.98 -9.57
C VAL A 200 6.35 -17.23 -9.00
N LYS A 201 7.37 -17.03 -8.13
CA LYS A 201 8.09 -18.12 -7.45
C LYS A 201 8.10 -17.90 -5.95
N LEU A 202 7.41 -18.74 -5.22
CA LEU A 202 7.34 -18.73 -3.76
C LEU A 202 8.42 -19.67 -3.21
N LYS A 203 9.60 -19.15 -2.91
CA LYS A 203 10.74 -19.92 -2.43
C LYS A 203 10.65 -20.19 -0.92
N GLY A 204 10.96 -21.42 -0.52
CA GLY A 204 10.97 -21.81 0.90
C GLY A 204 9.58 -21.98 1.51
N ILE A 205 8.54 -21.97 0.68
CA ILE A 205 7.15 -22.21 1.07
C ILE A 205 6.75 -23.58 0.53
N ASP A 206 6.13 -24.38 1.36
CA ASP A 206 5.50 -25.64 0.96
C ASP A 206 4.01 -25.40 0.81
N LEU A 207 3.46 -25.63 -0.36
CA LEU A 207 2.04 -25.50 -0.66
C LEU A 207 1.46 -26.85 -1.04
N GLN A 208 0.66 -27.41 -0.14
CA GLN A 208 -0.05 -28.66 -0.40
C GLN A 208 -1.47 -28.36 -0.91
N ASN A 209 -1.79 -28.80 -2.13
CA ASN A 209 -3.10 -28.59 -2.77
C ASN A 209 -3.60 -27.13 -2.65
N PRO A 210 -2.86 -26.13 -3.14
CA PRO A 210 -3.23 -24.73 -2.96
C PRO A 210 -4.53 -24.40 -3.70
N SER A 211 -5.31 -23.53 -3.10
CA SER A 211 -6.38 -22.80 -3.79
C SER A 211 -6.11 -21.31 -3.66
N ALA A 212 -6.57 -20.50 -4.62
CA ALA A 212 -6.35 -19.07 -4.55
C ALA A 212 -7.55 -18.27 -5.06
N VAL A 213 -7.66 -17.07 -4.53
CA VAL A 213 -8.54 -16.02 -5.07
C VAL A 213 -7.69 -14.86 -5.54
N LYS A 214 -8.15 -14.22 -6.61
CA LYS A 214 -7.50 -13.04 -7.19
C LYS A 214 -8.46 -11.86 -7.12
N THR A 215 -7.99 -10.75 -6.59
CA THR A 215 -8.68 -9.45 -6.66
C THR A 215 -7.88 -8.54 -7.58
N LEU A 216 -8.53 -7.98 -8.58
CA LEU A 216 -7.92 -7.16 -9.62
C LEU A 216 -8.60 -5.79 -9.69
N LEU A 217 -7.80 -4.73 -9.64
CA LEU A 217 -8.16 -3.37 -10.01
C LEU A 217 -7.38 -2.99 -11.27
N THR A 218 -8.07 -2.62 -12.35
CA THR A 218 -7.45 -2.22 -13.63
C THR A 218 -8.40 -1.30 -14.40
N GLY A 219 -7.85 -0.50 -15.31
CA GLY A 219 -8.63 0.40 -16.17
C GLY A 219 -7.74 1.38 -16.92
N ASP A 220 -8.35 2.27 -17.69
CA ASP A 220 -7.65 3.42 -18.27
C ASP A 220 -7.14 4.33 -17.15
N PRO A 221 -5.94 4.92 -17.26
CA PRO A 221 -5.37 5.80 -16.22
C PRO A 221 -6.30 6.91 -15.76
N LYS A 222 -7.15 7.42 -16.64
CA LYS A 222 -8.11 8.51 -16.34
C LYS A 222 -9.46 8.01 -15.81
N ASP A 223 -9.67 6.69 -15.76
CA ASP A 223 -10.94 6.12 -15.28
C ASP A 223 -11.12 6.44 -13.79
N LYS A 224 -12.29 7.05 -13.49
CA LYS A 224 -12.73 7.41 -12.13
C LYS A 224 -13.81 6.48 -11.58
N GLN A 225 -14.19 5.45 -12.34
CA GLN A 225 -15.30 4.54 -12.01
C GLN A 225 -14.85 3.09 -11.84
N ALA A 226 -13.57 2.79 -12.11
CA ALA A 226 -13.02 1.45 -11.97
C ALA A 226 -13.24 0.91 -10.56
N ARG A 227 -13.51 -0.39 -10.47
CA ARG A 227 -13.73 -1.12 -9.21
C ARG A 227 -12.90 -2.38 -9.21
N SER A 228 -12.51 -2.84 -8.02
CA SER A 228 -11.86 -4.13 -7.88
C SER A 228 -12.86 -5.27 -8.10
N VAL A 229 -12.39 -6.34 -8.74
CA VAL A 229 -13.17 -7.56 -9.00
C VAL A 229 -12.44 -8.75 -8.44
N THR A 230 -13.14 -9.56 -7.65
CA THR A 230 -12.60 -10.81 -7.07
C THR A 230 -13.11 -12.01 -7.83
N SER A 231 -12.22 -12.96 -8.12
CA SER A 231 -12.52 -14.21 -8.82
C SER A 231 -11.62 -15.34 -8.32
N ALA A 232 -12.01 -16.61 -8.58
CA ALA A 232 -11.10 -17.73 -8.37
C ALA A 232 -9.87 -17.57 -9.24
N PHE A 233 -8.70 -17.95 -8.71
CA PHE A 233 -7.46 -18.02 -9.46
C PHE A 233 -7.08 -19.50 -9.61
N VAL A 234 -7.27 -20.03 -10.81
CA VAL A 234 -7.18 -21.46 -11.11
C VAL A 234 -5.80 -21.91 -11.58
N ASP A 235 -4.93 -20.97 -11.97
CA ASP A 235 -3.61 -21.28 -12.54
C ASP A 235 -2.55 -21.57 -11.46
N ILE A 236 -2.96 -21.70 -10.20
CA ILE A 236 -2.05 -22.02 -9.11
C ILE A 236 -1.86 -23.54 -9.04
N GLY A 237 -0.76 -24.03 -9.61
CA GLY A 237 -0.37 -25.45 -9.56
C GLY A 237 0.64 -25.80 -8.47
N GLY A 238 1.07 -24.82 -7.67
CA GLY A 238 2.10 -24.99 -6.65
C GLY A 238 2.83 -23.71 -6.32
N THR A 239 4.10 -23.81 -5.92
CA THR A 239 4.94 -22.68 -5.51
C THR A 239 5.51 -21.87 -6.69
N GLU A 240 5.33 -22.33 -7.90
CA GLU A 240 5.71 -21.62 -9.12
C GLU A 240 4.52 -21.65 -10.10
N PHE A 241 4.09 -20.46 -10.55
CA PHE A 241 2.97 -20.33 -11.47
C PHE A 241 3.11 -19.10 -12.37
N PRO A 242 2.59 -19.16 -13.62
CA PRO A 242 2.57 -18.02 -14.51
C PRO A 242 1.51 -17.01 -14.07
N TYR A 243 1.81 -15.73 -14.26
CA TYR A 243 0.83 -14.67 -14.13
C TYR A 243 1.13 -13.52 -15.08
N THR A 244 0.15 -13.11 -15.86
CA THR A 244 0.24 -11.92 -16.70
C THR A 244 -0.44 -10.75 -15.97
N LEU A 245 0.37 -9.75 -15.59
CA LEU A 245 -0.12 -8.51 -15.01
C LEU A 245 -0.73 -7.68 -16.13
N PRO A 246 -2.03 -7.35 -16.09
CA PRO A 246 -2.62 -6.45 -17.09
C PRO A 246 -1.93 -5.08 -17.09
N ALA A 247 -2.03 -4.36 -18.21
CA ALA A 247 -1.64 -2.96 -18.26
C ALA A 247 -2.41 -2.19 -17.19
N TYR A 248 -1.77 -1.23 -16.53
CA TYR A 248 -2.38 -0.40 -15.48
C TYR A 248 -3.22 -1.21 -14.49
N SER A 249 -2.56 -2.04 -13.69
CA SER A 249 -3.25 -2.95 -12.77
C SER A 249 -2.63 -3.05 -11.38
N PHE A 250 -3.47 -3.32 -10.40
CA PHE A 250 -3.11 -3.82 -9.09
C PHE A 250 -3.83 -5.14 -8.84
N THR A 251 -3.05 -6.17 -8.56
CA THR A 251 -3.54 -7.54 -8.32
C THR A 251 -3.14 -8.00 -6.93
N VAL A 252 -4.09 -8.58 -6.22
CA VAL A 252 -3.84 -9.36 -4.99
C VAL A 252 -4.21 -10.80 -5.26
N ILE A 253 -3.28 -11.72 -5.04
CA ILE A 253 -3.51 -13.18 -5.09
C ILE A 253 -3.37 -13.71 -3.67
N ARG A 254 -4.48 -14.11 -3.06
CA ARG A 254 -4.50 -14.75 -1.75
C ARG A 254 -4.54 -16.25 -1.92
N ILE A 255 -3.51 -16.93 -1.42
CA ILE A 255 -3.25 -18.34 -1.59
C ILE A 255 -3.50 -19.04 -0.26
N HIS A 256 -4.45 -19.94 -0.28
CA HIS A 256 -4.81 -20.81 0.85
C HIS A 256 -4.11 -22.15 0.72
N GLU A 257 -3.50 -22.61 1.79
CA GLU A 257 -3.01 -23.96 1.91
C GLU A 257 -4.13 -24.87 2.42
N ASN A 258 -4.58 -25.81 1.59
CA ASN A 258 -5.51 -26.83 2.03
C ASN A 258 -4.73 -27.96 2.74
N LYS A 259 -4.44 -27.77 4.03
CA LYS A 259 -3.94 -28.88 4.87
C LYS A 259 -4.97 -29.96 4.86
N GLY A 260 -4.67 -31.10 4.21
CA GLY A 260 -5.52 -32.27 4.24
C GLY A 260 -5.90 -32.60 5.71
N LYS A 261 -7.17 -32.89 5.93
CA LYS A 261 -7.64 -33.37 7.23
C LYS A 261 -7.07 -34.75 7.52
#